data_523fde5c6f0b32188a1645d72da7ae03
#
_entry.id   523fde5c6f0b32188a1645d72da7ae03
#
_cell.length_a   1.000
_cell.length_b   1.000
_cell.length_c   1.000
_cell.angle_alpha   90.00
_cell.angle_beta   90.00
_cell.angle_gamma   90.00
#
_symmetry.space_group_name_H-M   'P 1'
#
loop_
_entity.id
_entity.type
_entity.pdbx_description
1 polymer ?
#
loop_
_entity_poly.entity_id
_entity_poly.type
_entity_poly.pdbx_seq_one_letter_code
_entity_poly.pdbx_strand_id
1 'polypeptide(L)'
;MESAAEVIRDGKAVLGIEFGSTRIKAVLVDGKCKPIASGSHEWENRLEHGYWTYSLEDIWAGLQDAYKNLKEDVREKYQQPLKRLGALGFSGMMHGYMAFDAEGKLLVPFRTWRNTTTGEAAAALTKAFDFNIPQRWSIAHLYQAMLNGEPHVKEISFLTTLAGFLHWKLTGEKRMGVGEASGMFPIGRGSCAYDKEMVHKFDSLAAEMGYSWTLEQILPQPVPAGTPAGVLTPEGAALLDPSGDLQPGIPLAPCEGDAGTGMTATNAVRLGTGNVSAGTSDFAMLVTDREMAVHREIDMVTTPSGIPVAMVHCNNCTSDINAWVSLFEEFAEAIGAPQEPGKLYTLLFRKALEGSPDGGGLVSCNFYSGEPVLGLNQGRPLMVRSPDSQLNLGNFMRTHLLSALAALKIGLDILTRQEKVELTKLYAHGGFFKTKGVGQRIMAAAADVPVS
;
A
#
# COMPACT_ATOMS: atom_id res chain seq x y z
N MET A 1 -14.07 33.16 -6.05
CA MET A 1 -13.75 31.75 -5.75
C MET A 1 -14.76 31.29 -4.72
N GLU A 2 -15.36 30.14 -4.95
CA GLU A 2 -16.31 29.53 -4.02
C GLU A 2 -15.59 29.22 -2.70
N SER A 3 -16.16 29.57 -1.57
CA SER A 3 -15.59 29.29 -0.24
C SER A 3 -15.78 27.82 0.12
N ALA A 4 -14.98 27.27 1.04
CA ALA A 4 -15.15 25.90 1.50
C ALA A 4 -16.56 25.63 2.07
N ALA A 5 -17.14 26.61 2.76
CA ALA A 5 -18.51 26.52 3.28
C ALA A 5 -19.57 26.43 2.15
N GLU A 6 -19.38 27.15 1.05
CA GLU A 6 -20.25 27.06 -0.14
C GLU A 6 -20.11 25.70 -0.83
N VAL A 7 -18.87 25.22 -1.02
CA VAL A 7 -18.58 23.89 -1.61
C VAL A 7 -19.26 22.77 -0.82
N ILE A 8 -19.21 22.84 0.53
CA ILE A 8 -19.87 21.85 1.41
C ILE A 8 -21.40 21.98 1.30
N ARG A 9 -21.96 23.18 1.45
CA ARG A 9 -23.41 23.44 1.39
C ARG A 9 -24.01 22.96 0.07
N ASP A 10 -23.31 23.19 -1.03
CA ASP A 10 -23.76 22.87 -2.38
C ASP A 10 -23.53 21.40 -2.75
N GLY A 11 -22.90 20.59 -1.85
CA GLY A 11 -22.64 19.17 -2.05
C GLY A 11 -21.58 18.89 -3.13
N LYS A 12 -20.64 19.83 -3.34
CA LYS A 12 -19.56 19.72 -4.37
C LYS A 12 -18.26 19.16 -3.80
N ALA A 13 -18.14 19.05 -2.47
CA ALA A 13 -16.94 18.53 -1.84
C ALA A 13 -16.77 17.04 -2.16
N VAL A 14 -15.54 16.60 -2.32
CA VAL A 14 -15.20 15.18 -2.60
C VAL A 14 -14.56 14.57 -1.37
N LEU A 15 -15.01 13.37 -1.01
CA LEU A 15 -14.53 12.62 0.13
C LEU A 15 -13.64 11.46 -0.31
N GLY A 16 -12.40 11.42 0.17
CA GLY A 16 -11.52 10.27 0.10
C GLY A 16 -11.39 9.60 1.47
N ILE A 17 -11.52 8.28 1.53
CA ILE A 17 -11.32 7.49 2.75
C ILE A 17 -10.23 6.46 2.50
N GLU A 18 -9.17 6.49 3.33
CA GLU A 18 -8.04 5.57 3.28
C GLU A 18 -8.07 4.60 4.47
N PHE A 19 -7.99 3.32 4.19
CA PHE A 19 -7.80 2.25 5.18
C PHE A 19 -6.33 1.82 5.23
N GLY A 20 -5.52 2.58 5.97
CA GLY A 20 -4.13 2.22 6.24
C GLY A 20 -4.02 1.18 7.36
N SER A 21 -2.86 0.54 7.51
CA SER A 21 -2.65 -0.56 8.47
C SER A 21 -2.79 -0.16 9.95
N THR A 22 -2.62 1.12 10.28
CA THR A 22 -2.68 1.61 11.67
C THR A 22 -3.70 2.73 11.87
N ARG A 23 -4.27 3.24 10.78
CA ARG A 23 -5.19 4.38 10.82
C ARG A 23 -6.13 4.39 9.63
N ILE A 24 -7.40 4.63 9.87
CA ILE A 24 -8.39 5.00 8.87
C ILE A 24 -8.44 6.52 8.81
N LYS A 25 -8.38 7.11 7.62
CA LYS A 25 -8.41 8.56 7.41
C LYS A 25 -9.53 8.93 6.44
N ALA A 26 -10.30 9.93 6.79
CA ALA A 26 -11.30 10.56 5.92
C ALA A 26 -10.86 11.99 5.64
N VAL A 27 -10.76 12.38 4.38
CA VAL A 27 -10.34 13.73 3.96
C VAL A 27 -11.34 14.29 2.97
N LEU A 28 -11.89 15.45 3.31
CA LEU A 28 -12.77 16.21 2.44
C LEU A 28 -11.96 17.25 1.67
N VAL A 29 -12.11 17.29 0.34
CA VAL A 29 -11.39 18.23 -0.52
C VAL A 29 -12.36 19.10 -1.31
N ASP A 30 -11.92 20.30 -1.68
CA ASP A 30 -12.60 21.19 -2.61
C ASP A 30 -12.35 20.83 -4.08
N GLY A 31 -12.94 21.54 -5.03
CA GLY A 31 -12.77 21.33 -6.47
C GLY A 31 -11.34 21.56 -7.00
N LYS A 32 -10.41 21.98 -6.14
CA LYS A 32 -8.97 22.12 -6.44
C LYS A 32 -8.12 21.07 -5.72
N CYS A 33 -8.76 20.02 -5.19
CA CYS A 33 -8.13 18.99 -4.37
C CYS A 33 -7.44 19.52 -3.10
N LYS A 34 -7.85 20.71 -2.60
CA LYS A 34 -7.34 21.24 -1.34
C LYS A 34 -8.11 20.62 -0.18
N PRO A 35 -7.41 20.03 0.81
CA PRO A 35 -8.05 19.54 2.03
C PRO A 35 -8.76 20.68 2.77
N ILE A 36 -10.04 20.47 3.10
CA ILE A 36 -10.87 21.44 3.83
C ILE A 36 -11.31 20.90 5.19
N ALA A 37 -11.46 19.59 5.32
CA ALA A 37 -11.74 18.96 6.61
C ALA A 37 -11.15 17.53 6.63
N SER A 38 -10.98 16.97 7.84
CA SER A 38 -10.48 15.61 8.00
C SER A 38 -11.00 14.94 9.28
N GLY A 39 -11.06 13.62 9.27
CA GLY A 39 -11.31 12.79 10.43
C GLY A 39 -10.45 11.54 10.37
N SER A 40 -10.22 10.89 11.50
CA SER A 40 -9.44 9.66 11.53
C SER A 40 -9.84 8.77 12.70
N HIS A 41 -9.50 7.49 12.57
CA HIS A 41 -9.63 6.47 13.60
C HIS A 41 -8.33 5.64 13.64
N GLU A 42 -7.78 5.42 14.82
CA GLU A 42 -6.62 4.54 15.02
C GLU A 42 -7.09 3.13 15.29
N TRP A 43 -6.49 2.16 14.63
CA TRP A 43 -6.79 0.75 14.76
C TRP A 43 -5.55 -0.13 14.58
N GLU A 44 -5.65 -1.40 14.95
CA GLU A 44 -4.54 -2.35 14.83
C GLU A 44 -5.02 -3.69 14.30
N ASN A 45 -4.18 -4.37 13.52
CA ASN A 45 -4.43 -5.75 13.17
C ASN A 45 -4.09 -6.69 14.34
N ARG A 46 -4.78 -7.82 14.42
CA ARG A 46 -4.58 -8.85 15.43
C ARG A 46 -4.14 -10.15 14.79
N LEU A 47 -3.35 -10.92 15.53
CA LEU A 47 -3.01 -12.28 15.12
C LEU A 47 -4.03 -13.24 15.76
N GLU A 48 -4.95 -13.77 14.95
CA GLU A 48 -6.00 -14.69 15.37
C GLU A 48 -5.90 -15.99 14.56
N HIS A 49 -5.88 -17.14 15.24
CA HIS A 49 -5.78 -18.47 14.61
C HIS A 49 -4.64 -18.59 13.58
N GLY A 50 -3.53 -17.90 13.81
CA GLY A 50 -2.36 -17.90 12.93
C GLY A 50 -2.44 -16.93 11.74
N TYR A 51 -3.48 -16.10 11.64
CA TYR A 51 -3.62 -15.08 10.60
C TYR A 51 -3.69 -13.66 11.17
N TRP A 52 -2.97 -12.74 10.54
CA TRP A 52 -3.13 -11.32 10.78
C TRP A 52 -4.44 -10.84 10.14
N THR A 53 -5.32 -10.28 10.95
CA THR A 53 -6.70 -9.96 10.60
C THR A 53 -7.19 -8.64 11.21
N TYR A 54 -8.30 -8.13 10.68
CA TYR A 54 -9.22 -7.16 11.29
C TYR A 54 -10.62 -7.77 11.27
N SER A 55 -11.40 -7.58 12.34
CA SER A 55 -12.80 -8.02 12.33
C SER A 55 -13.69 -7.11 11.46
N LEU A 56 -14.83 -7.62 11.00
CA LEU A 56 -15.81 -6.78 10.29
C LEU A 56 -16.34 -5.67 11.20
N GLU A 57 -16.49 -5.94 12.49
CA GLU A 57 -16.91 -4.97 13.50
C GLU A 57 -15.91 -3.82 13.59
N ASP A 58 -14.61 -4.10 13.65
CA ASP A 58 -13.57 -3.08 13.69
C ASP A 58 -13.54 -2.25 12.40
N ILE A 59 -13.73 -2.89 11.24
CA ILE A 59 -13.79 -2.21 9.93
C ILE A 59 -14.94 -1.19 9.91
N TRP A 60 -16.15 -1.60 10.31
CA TRP A 60 -17.30 -0.70 10.32
C TRP A 60 -17.21 0.37 11.41
N ALA A 61 -16.83 0.00 12.62
CA ALA A 61 -16.65 0.95 13.71
C ALA A 61 -15.61 2.02 13.37
N GLY A 62 -14.48 1.60 12.80
CA GLY A 62 -13.41 2.52 12.40
C GLY A 62 -13.81 3.45 11.26
N LEU A 63 -14.53 2.94 10.23
CA LEU A 63 -15.08 3.76 9.15
C LEU A 63 -16.03 4.82 9.68
N GLN A 64 -17.00 4.40 10.51
CA GLN A 64 -18.03 5.28 11.08
C GLN A 64 -17.42 6.34 11.99
N ASP A 65 -16.43 5.98 12.81
CA ASP A 65 -15.77 6.92 13.70
C ASP A 65 -14.92 7.93 12.91
N ALA A 66 -14.15 7.49 11.91
CA ALA A 66 -13.41 8.41 11.04
C ALA A 66 -14.32 9.38 10.30
N TYR A 67 -15.48 8.91 9.81
CA TYR A 67 -16.48 9.76 9.15
C TYR A 67 -17.16 10.71 10.14
N LYS A 68 -17.50 10.25 11.35
CA LYS A 68 -18.06 11.09 12.42
C LYS A 68 -17.09 12.22 12.79
N ASN A 69 -15.82 11.90 13.01
CA ASN A 69 -14.78 12.89 13.31
C ASN A 69 -14.64 13.92 12.17
N LEU A 70 -14.75 13.49 10.91
CA LEU A 70 -14.80 14.40 9.77
C LEU A 70 -16.02 15.33 9.82
N LYS A 71 -17.22 14.82 10.13
CA LYS A 71 -18.44 15.65 10.29
C LYS A 71 -18.29 16.70 11.39
N GLU A 72 -17.66 16.32 12.49
CA GLU A 72 -17.39 17.23 13.61
C GLU A 72 -16.42 18.33 13.19
N ASP A 73 -15.33 18.02 12.49
CA ASP A 73 -14.37 18.98 11.95
C ASP A 73 -15.01 19.96 10.94
N VAL A 74 -15.90 19.44 10.07
CA VAL A 74 -16.72 20.29 9.16
C VAL A 74 -17.63 21.24 9.96
N ARG A 75 -18.30 20.72 10.96
CA ARG A 75 -19.21 21.52 11.80
C ARG A 75 -18.47 22.60 12.58
N GLU A 76 -17.31 22.29 13.15
CA GLU A 76 -16.50 23.24 13.90
C GLU A 76 -15.94 24.36 13.01
N LYS A 77 -15.41 24.02 11.84
CA LYS A 77 -14.75 24.97 10.93
C LYS A 77 -15.72 25.82 10.14
N TYR A 78 -16.84 25.24 9.70
CA TYR A 78 -17.72 25.85 8.70
C TYR A 78 -19.14 26.07 9.16
N GLN A 79 -19.55 25.61 10.35
CA GLN A 79 -20.90 25.69 10.89
C GLN A 79 -21.96 25.10 9.92
N GLN A 80 -21.57 24.04 9.16
CA GLN A 80 -22.39 23.39 8.15
C GLN A 80 -22.57 21.90 8.48
N PRO A 81 -23.74 21.30 8.22
CA PRO A 81 -23.90 19.85 8.22
C PRO A 81 -23.36 19.25 6.91
N LEU A 82 -22.71 18.09 6.99
CA LEU A 82 -22.25 17.34 5.81
C LEU A 82 -23.35 16.35 5.38
N LYS A 83 -24.20 16.75 4.44
CA LYS A 83 -25.36 15.95 3.97
C LYS A 83 -25.17 15.39 2.55
N ARG A 84 -24.38 16.05 1.72
CA ARG A 84 -24.17 15.68 0.32
C ARG A 84 -22.69 15.83 -0.05
N LEU A 85 -22.25 15.00 -0.98
CA LEU A 85 -20.91 15.01 -1.53
C LEU A 85 -20.98 15.01 -3.05
N GLY A 86 -20.00 15.60 -3.73
CA GLY A 86 -19.86 15.54 -5.17
C GLY A 86 -19.38 14.17 -5.66
N ALA A 87 -18.54 13.52 -4.87
CA ALA A 87 -18.10 12.15 -5.09
C ALA A 87 -17.50 11.56 -3.81
N LEU A 88 -17.38 10.22 -3.79
CA LEU A 88 -16.73 9.46 -2.73
C LEU A 88 -15.76 8.44 -3.35
N GLY A 89 -14.60 8.23 -2.75
CA GLY A 89 -13.65 7.19 -3.15
C GLY A 89 -12.98 6.53 -1.96
N PHE A 90 -12.63 5.25 -2.13
CA PHE A 90 -11.89 4.45 -1.15
C PHE A 90 -10.51 4.12 -1.65
N SER A 91 -9.55 4.23 -0.74
CA SER A 91 -8.22 3.68 -0.84
C SER A 91 -8.01 2.73 0.33
N GLY A 92 -7.40 1.57 0.11
CA GLY A 92 -7.13 0.64 1.19
C GLY A 92 -5.78 -0.05 1.04
N MET A 93 -5.30 -0.67 2.11
CA MET A 93 -4.16 -1.57 2.03
C MET A 93 -4.43 -2.61 0.94
N MET A 94 -3.51 -2.74 0.00
CA MET A 94 -3.64 -3.67 -1.12
C MET A 94 -3.63 -5.13 -0.66
N HIS A 95 -4.08 -6.00 -1.56
CA HIS A 95 -4.05 -7.44 -1.40
C HIS A 95 -4.98 -7.96 -0.30
N GLY A 96 -4.71 -9.16 0.19
CA GLY A 96 -5.51 -9.82 1.22
C GLY A 96 -6.62 -10.69 0.63
N TYR A 97 -7.37 -11.34 1.52
CA TYR A 97 -8.33 -12.38 1.16
C TYR A 97 -9.60 -12.23 1.99
N MET A 98 -10.67 -11.79 1.37
CA MET A 98 -12.02 -11.73 1.93
C MET A 98 -12.95 -12.54 1.02
N ALA A 99 -13.32 -13.74 1.47
CA ALA A 99 -14.16 -14.68 0.73
C ALA A 99 -15.59 -14.70 1.31
N PHE A 100 -16.57 -14.55 0.44
CA PHE A 100 -17.99 -14.46 0.81
C PHE A 100 -18.80 -15.53 0.09
N ASP A 101 -19.85 -16.04 0.77
CA ASP A 101 -20.87 -16.89 0.17
C ASP A 101 -21.88 -16.11 -0.69
N ALA A 102 -22.90 -16.82 -1.18
CA ALA A 102 -23.96 -16.22 -2.01
C ALA A 102 -24.85 -15.22 -1.24
N GLU A 103 -24.99 -15.38 0.06
CA GLU A 103 -25.72 -14.50 0.96
C GLU A 103 -24.89 -13.30 1.41
N GLY A 104 -23.60 -13.24 1.04
CA GLY A 104 -22.69 -12.16 1.37
C GLY A 104 -22.16 -12.20 2.80
N LYS A 105 -22.11 -13.40 3.40
CA LYS A 105 -21.48 -13.67 4.68
C LYS A 105 -19.99 -13.98 4.47
N LEU A 106 -19.14 -13.40 5.30
CA LEU A 106 -17.70 -13.69 5.31
C LEU A 106 -17.48 -15.14 5.77
N LEU A 107 -16.84 -15.95 4.92
CA LEU A 107 -16.66 -17.38 5.13
C LEU A 107 -15.54 -17.73 6.12
N VAL A 108 -14.48 -16.92 6.11
CA VAL A 108 -13.31 -17.06 6.99
C VAL A 108 -12.84 -15.67 7.42
N PRO A 109 -12.10 -15.53 8.54
CA PRO A 109 -11.53 -14.26 8.92
C PRO A 109 -10.72 -13.62 7.79
N PHE A 110 -10.79 -12.28 7.68
CA PHE A 110 -10.01 -11.53 6.71
C PHE A 110 -8.51 -11.83 6.86
N ARG A 111 -7.84 -12.31 5.82
CA ARG A 111 -6.39 -12.54 5.78
C ARG A 111 -5.74 -11.34 5.12
N THR A 112 -5.01 -10.53 5.89
CA THR A 112 -4.38 -9.30 5.39
C THR A 112 -3.12 -9.59 4.57
N TRP A 113 -2.60 -8.56 3.88
CA TRP A 113 -1.33 -8.60 3.14
C TRP A 113 -0.12 -9.05 3.96
N ARG A 114 -0.21 -8.93 5.29
CA ARG A 114 0.86 -9.26 6.24
C ARG A 114 1.09 -10.77 6.40
N ASN A 115 0.15 -11.60 5.94
CA ASN A 115 0.26 -13.05 6.06
C ASN A 115 1.23 -13.61 5.01
N THR A 116 2.17 -14.44 5.47
CA THR A 116 3.20 -15.12 4.67
C THR A 116 3.00 -16.63 4.66
N THR A 117 1.74 -17.09 4.72
CA THR A 117 1.37 -18.51 4.84
C THR A 117 1.12 -19.21 3.50
N THR A 118 1.38 -18.55 2.39
CA THR A 118 1.00 -18.96 1.02
C THR A 118 2.20 -19.28 0.12
N GLY A 119 3.33 -19.66 0.73
CA GLY A 119 4.58 -19.88 -0.01
C GLY A 119 4.49 -20.98 -1.06
N GLU A 120 3.82 -22.10 -0.76
CA GLU A 120 3.62 -23.21 -1.69
C GLU A 120 2.75 -22.78 -2.89
N ALA A 121 1.62 -22.16 -2.62
CA ALA A 121 0.72 -21.65 -3.63
C ALA A 121 1.37 -20.61 -4.53
N ALA A 122 2.08 -19.64 -3.95
CA ALA A 122 2.79 -18.61 -4.67
C ALA A 122 3.83 -19.20 -5.63
N ALA A 123 4.64 -20.15 -5.18
CA ALA A 123 5.63 -20.83 -6.01
C ALA A 123 4.99 -21.64 -7.15
N ALA A 124 3.92 -22.37 -6.86
CA ALA A 124 3.20 -23.17 -7.86
C ALA A 124 2.56 -22.29 -8.93
N LEU A 125 1.88 -21.21 -8.54
CA LEU A 125 1.23 -20.29 -9.48
C LEU A 125 2.26 -19.49 -10.29
N THR A 126 3.37 -19.06 -9.69
CA THR A 126 4.47 -18.40 -10.40
C THR A 126 4.99 -19.29 -11.54
N LYS A 127 5.18 -20.58 -11.26
CA LYS A 127 5.62 -21.55 -12.27
C LYS A 127 4.55 -21.79 -13.35
N ALA A 128 3.27 -21.92 -12.97
CA ALA A 128 2.18 -22.19 -13.88
C ALA A 128 1.90 -21.04 -14.86
N PHE A 129 2.05 -19.81 -14.37
CA PHE A 129 1.75 -18.60 -15.13
C PHE A 129 2.94 -18.03 -15.88
N ASP A 130 4.16 -18.44 -15.52
CA ASP A 130 5.40 -17.74 -15.91
C ASP A 130 5.33 -16.24 -15.56
N PHE A 131 4.83 -15.96 -14.35
CA PHE A 131 4.57 -14.63 -13.83
C PHE A 131 4.73 -14.65 -12.31
N ASN A 132 5.46 -13.69 -11.72
CA ASN A 132 5.66 -13.67 -10.27
C ASN A 132 4.35 -13.44 -9.52
N ILE A 133 3.98 -14.40 -8.67
CA ILE A 133 2.81 -14.32 -7.79
C ILE A 133 3.31 -14.20 -6.34
N PRO A 134 3.27 -12.99 -5.75
CA PRO A 134 3.68 -12.78 -4.36
C PRO A 134 2.75 -13.48 -3.37
N GLN A 135 3.30 -13.90 -2.22
CA GLN A 135 2.54 -14.58 -1.17
C GLN A 135 1.34 -13.78 -0.65
N ARG A 136 1.42 -12.45 -0.67
CA ARG A 136 0.37 -11.56 -0.14
C ARG A 136 -0.84 -11.37 -1.07
N TRP A 137 -0.74 -11.82 -2.33
CA TRP A 137 -1.83 -11.65 -3.31
C TRP A 137 -3.04 -12.51 -3.01
N SER A 138 -4.24 -12.01 -3.33
CA SER A 138 -5.50 -12.72 -3.07
C SER A 138 -5.54 -14.10 -3.71
N ILE A 139 -5.00 -14.24 -4.94
CA ILE A 139 -4.97 -15.53 -5.65
C ILE A 139 -4.03 -16.55 -4.98
N ALA A 140 -2.93 -16.10 -4.36
CA ALA A 140 -2.05 -16.98 -3.61
C ALA A 140 -2.76 -17.51 -2.35
N HIS A 141 -3.54 -16.68 -1.67
CA HIS A 141 -4.37 -17.10 -0.53
C HIS A 141 -5.46 -18.09 -0.96
N LEU A 142 -6.15 -17.82 -2.07
CA LEU A 142 -7.15 -18.73 -2.60
C LEU A 142 -6.55 -20.10 -2.94
N TYR A 143 -5.45 -20.10 -3.69
CA TYR A 143 -4.82 -21.34 -4.10
C TYR A 143 -4.24 -22.13 -2.90
N GLN A 144 -3.70 -21.43 -1.90
CA GLN A 144 -3.24 -22.08 -0.66
C GLN A 144 -4.41 -22.72 0.11
N ALA A 145 -5.56 -22.04 0.18
CA ALA A 145 -6.76 -22.61 0.80
C ALA A 145 -7.27 -23.86 0.03
N MET A 146 -7.15 -23.86 -1.31
CA MET A 146 -7.44 -25.02 -2.14
C MET A 146 -6.48 -26.17 -1.84
N LEU A 147 -5.17 -25.94 -1.80
CA LEU A 147 -4.15 -26.95 -1.47
C LEU A 147 -4.35 -27.52 -0.06
N ASN A 148 -4.75 -26.71 0.89
CA ASN A 148 -5.07 -27.12 2.25
C ASN A 148 -6.42 -27.88 2.36
N GLY A 149 -7.24 -27.90 1.30
CA GLY A 149 -8.58 -28.48 1.32
C GLY A 149 -9.55 -27.76 2.26
N GLU A 150 -9.39 -26.44 2.44
CA GLU A 150 -10.23 -25.65 3.34
C GLU A 150 -11.71 -25.68 2.87
N PRO A 151 -12.67 -26.07 3.73
CA PRO A 151 -14.05 -26.33 3.31
C PRO A 151 -14.75 -25.15 2.66
N HIS A 152 -14.46 -23.93 3.14
CA HIS A 152 -15.09 -22.69 2.67
C HIS A 152 -14.86 -22.40 1.18
N VAL A 153 -13.79 -22.94 0.58
CA VAL A 153 -13.44 -22.66 -0.81
C VAL A 153 -14.55 -23.09 -1.79
N LYS A 154 -15.31 -24.12 -1.45
CA LYS A 154 -16.46 -24.60 -2.27
C LYS A 154 -17.66 -23.66 -2.23
N GLU A 155 -17.75 -22.82 -1.20
CA GLU A 155 -18.87 -21.93 -0.95
C GLU A 155 -18.62 -20.50 -1.45
N ILE A 156 -17.42 -20.23 -2.00
CA ILE A 156 -17.06 -18.89 -2.47
C ILE A 156 -17.94 -18.47 -3.62
N SER A 157 -18.63 -17.36 -3.46
CA SER A 157 -19.42 -16.67 -4.47
C SER A 157 -18.86 -15.28 -4.80
N PHE A 158 -18.02 -14.74 -3.91
CA PHE A 158 -17.30 -13.48 -4.14
C PHE A 158 -16.00 -13.45 -3.35
N LEU A 159 -14.91 -13.12 -4.03
CA LEU A 159 -13.59 -12.91 -3.46
C LEU A 159 -13.14 -11.48 -3.71
N THR A 160 -12.72 -10.76 -2.67
CA THR A 160 -12.33 -9.36 -2.80
C THR A 160 -11.29 -8.95 -1.76
N THR A 161 -10.83 -7.70 -1.83
CA THR A 161 -9.98 -7.03 -0.84
C THR A 161 -10.82 -6.16 0.09
N LEU A 162 -10.17 -5.54 1.08
CA LEU A 162 -10.85 -4.61 2.00
C LEU A 162 -11.51 -3.44 1.27
N ALA A 163 -10.80 -2.80 0.35
CA ALA A 163 -11.35 -1.68 -0.42
C ALA A 163 -12.55 -2.12 -1.29
N GLY A 164 -12.44 -3.29 -1.93
CA GLY A 164 -13.52 -3.87 -2.72
C GLY A 164 -14.73 -4.29 -1.89
N PHE A 165 -14.51 -4.81 -0.68
CA PHE A 165 -15.60 -5.12 0.28
C PHE A 165 -16.40 -3.88 0.65
N LEU A 166 -15.72 -2.79 1.01
CA LEU A 166 -16.37 -1.54 1.35
C LEU A 166 -17.15 -0.97 0.17
N HIS A 167 -16.51 -0.94 -1.00
CA HIS A 167 -17.16 -0.47 -2.23
C HIS A 167 -18.44 -1.26 -2.52
N TRP A 168 -18.35 -2.59 -2.49
CA TRP A 168 -19.51 -3.46 -2.72
C TRP A 168 -20.63 -3.22 -1.70
N LYS A 169 -20.32 -3.15 -0.41
CA LYS A 169 -21.33 -2.96 0.63
C LYS A 169 -22.02 -1.59 0.56
N LEU A 170 -21.34 -0.57 0.05
CA LEU A 170 -21.87 0.78 -0.04
C LEU A 170 -22.62 1.06 -1.36
N THR A 171 -22.32 0.31 -2.42
CA THR A 171 -22.90 0.52 -3.76
C THR A 171 -23.74 -0.64 -4.28
N GLY A 172 -23.54 -1.85 -3.74
CA GLY A 172 -24.04 -3.09 -4.34
C GLY A 172 -23.23 -3.59 -5.54
N GLU A 173 -22.29 -2.80 -6.05
CA GLU A 173 -21.51 -3.11 -7.26
C GLU A 173 -20.23 -3.87 -6.92
N LYS A 174 -20.00 -5.01 -7.59
CA LYS A 174 -18.77 -5.80 -7.49
C LYS A 174 -17.71 -5.32 -8.48
N ARG A 175 -17.38 -4.03 -8.42
CA ARG A 175 -16.37 -3.35 -9.25
C ARG A 175 -15.19 -2.90 -8.40
N MET A 176 -14.01 -2.86 -9.02
CA MET A 176 -12.76 -2.52 -8.35
C MET A 176 -11.85 -1.75 -9.30
N GLY A 177 -11.08 -0.81 -8.81
CA GLY A 177 -10.06 -0.15 -9.60
C GLY A 177 -9.01 -1.15 -10.11
N VAL A 178 -8.56 -0.95 -11.35
CA VAL A 178 -7.63 -1.87 -11.99
C VAL A 178 -6.29 -1.95 -11.25
N GLY A 179 -5.87 -0.87 -10.59
CA GLY A 179 -4.67 -0.87 -9.74
C GLY A 179 -4.79 -1.84 -8.58
N GLU A 180 -5.90 -1.81 -7.84
CA GLU A 180 -6.19 -2.74 -6.76
C GLU A 180 -6.38 -4.17 -7.26
N ALA A 181 -7.13 -4.34 -8.35
CA ALA A 181 -7.37 -5.65 -8.97
C ALA A 181 -6.08 -6.34 -9.41
N SER A 182 -5.07 -5.57 -9.84
CA SER A 182 -3.75 -6.10 -10.22
C SER A 182 -2.99 -6.74 -9.06
N GLY A 183 -3.34 -6.41 -7.82
CA GLY A 183 -2.83 -7.05 -6.61
C GLY A 183 -3.64 -8.27 -6.16
N MET A 184 -4.75 -8.58 -6.83
CA MET A 184 -5.52 -9.80 -6.61
C MET A 184 -5.12 -10.89 -7.60
N PHE A 185 -5.05 -10.53 -8.88
CA PHE A 185 -4.75 -11.42 -9.99
C PHE A 185 -4.10 -10.63 -11.14
N PRO A 186 -3.22 -11.22 -11.96
CA PRO A 186 -2.56 -10.53 -13.07
C PRO A 186 -3.53 -9.86 -14.03
N ILE A 187 -3.21 -8.62 -14.42
CA ILE A 187 -3.94 -7.86 -15.44
C ILE A 187 -3.29 -8.09 -16.80
N GLY A 188 -4.12 -8.36 -17.81
CA GLY A 188 -3.66 -8.54 -19.18
C GLY A 188 -3.01 -7.27 -19.74
N ARG A 189 -1.85 -7.42 -20.36
CA ARG A 189 -1.07 -6.30 -20.88
C ARG A 189 -1.88 -5.47 -21.88
N GLY A 190 -1.85 -4.15 -21.70
CA GLY A 190 -2.61 -3.23 -22.56
C GLY A 190 -4.12 -3.29 -22.37
N SER A 191 -4.59 -3.96 -21.32
CA SER A 191 -5.99 -4.03 -20.98
C SER A 191 -6.25 -3.56 -19.54
N CYS A 192 -7.52 -3.36 -19.19
CA CYS A 192 -7.93 -3.14 -17.79
C CYS A 192 -8.73 -4.35 -17.28
N ALA A 193 -8.44 -5.54 -17.77
CA ALA A 193 -9.10 -6.79 -17.39
C ALA A 193 -8.06 -7.82 -16.95
N TYR A 194 -8.48 -8.81 -16.20
CA TYR A 194 -7.61 -9.94 -15.83
C TYR A 194 -7.06 -10.65 -17.06
N ASP A 195 -5.83 -11.16 -16.95
CA ASP A 195 -5.17 -11.90 -18.04
C ASP A 195 -5.93 -13.19 -18.34
N LYS A 196 -6.45 -13.29 -19.55
CA LYS A 196 -7.34 -14.39 -19.96
C LYS A 196 -6.65 -15.75 -20.00
N GLU A 197 -5.38 -15.77 -20.38
CA GLU A 197 -4.61 -17.03 -20.43
C GLU A 197 -4.36 -17.55 -19.01
N MET A 198 -3.96 -16.66 -18.10
CA MET A 198 -3.74 -17.03 -16.71
C MET A 198 -5.04 -17.39 -16.00
N VAL A 199 -6.15 -16.68 -16.27
CA VAL A 199 -7.50 -17.07 -15.80
C VAL A 199 -7.84 -18.49 -16.25
N HIS A 200 -7.67 -18.82 -17.54
CA HIS A 200 -7.93 -20.16 -18.04
C HIS A 200 -7.04 -21.23 -17.39
N LYS A 201 -5.76 -20.94 -17.20
CA LYS A 201 -4.83 -21.84 -16.47
C LYS A 201 -5.29 -22.09 -15.05
N PHE A 202 -5.68 -21.03 -14.32
CA PHE A 202 -6.16 -21.17 -12.95
C PHE A 202 -7.49 -21.94 -12.87
N ASP A 203 -8.45 -21.63 -13.73
CA ASP A 203 -9.74 -22.31 -13.77
C ASP A 203 -9.57 -23.81 -14.08
N SER A 204 -8.59 -24.17 -14.92
CA SER A 204 -8.25 -25.58 -15.18
C SER A 204 -7.71 -26.25 -13.91
N LEU A 205 -6.81 -25.62 -13.18
CA LEU A 205 -6.31 -26.14 -11.88
C LEU A 205 -7.46 -26.29 -10.86
N ALA A 206 -8.37 -25.33 -10.80
CA ALA A 206 -9.53 -25.39 -9.91
C ALA A 206 -10.48 -26.54 -10.28
N ALA A 207 -10.75 -26.75 -11.55
CA ALA A 207 -11.59 -27.82 -12.05
C ALA A 207 -10.98 -29.21 -11.76
N GLU A 208 -9.67 -29.39 -11.95
CA GLU A 208 -8.94 -30.61 -11.60
C GLU A 208 -9.05 -30.95 -10.09
N MET A 209 -9.13 -29.93 -9.23
CA MET A 209 -9.33 -30.09 -7.79
C MET A 209 -10.81 -30.20 -7.39
N GLY A 210 -11.75 -30.20 -8.36
CA GLY A 210 -13.18 -30.43 -8.15
C GLY A 210 -13.98 -29.20 -7.73
N TYR A 211 -13.48 -27.99 -7.98
CA TYR A 211 -14.23 -26.75 -7.78
C TYR A 211 -15.06 -26.42 -9.03
N SER A 212 -16.29 -25.91 -8.82
CA SER A 212 -17.26 -25.63 -9.88
C SER A 212 -17.36 -24.18 -10.29
N TRP A 213 -16.83 -23.25 -9.49
CA TRP A 213 -16.77 -21.82 -9.80
C TRP A 213 -15.57 -21.51 -10.71
N THR A 214 -15.65 -20.40 -11.44
CA THR A 214 -14.53 -19.83 -12.20
C THR A 214 -14.10 -18.50 -11.61
N LEU A 215 -12.90 -18.04 -11.92
CA LEU A 215 -12.42 -16.72 -11.47
C LEU A 215 -13.33 -15.58 -11.92
N GLU A 216 -13.86 -15.64 -13.14
CA GLU A 216 -14.79 -14.61 -13.64
C GLU A 216 -16.07 -14.51 -12.79
N GLN A 217 -16.52 -15.62 -12.21
CA GLN A 217 -17.70 -15.64 -11.34
C GLN A 217 -17.42 -15.04 -9.94
N ILE A 218 -16.23 -15.23 -9.41
CA ILE A 218 -15.94 -14.90 -8.02
C ILE A 218 -15.12 -13.61 -7.82
N LEU A 219 -14.39 -13.14 -8.84
CA LEU A 219 -13.58 -11.92 -8.74
C LEU A 219 -14.41 -10.66 -9.10
N PRO A 220 -14.07 -9.49 -8.52
CA PRO A 220 -14.68 -8.23 -8.95
C PRO A 220 -14.27 -7.85 -10.38
N GLN A 221 -15.10 -7.07 -11.04
CA GLN A 221 -14.79 -6.51 -12.36
C GLN A 221 -13.78 -5.38 -12.24
N PRO A 222 -12.56 -5.47 -12.82
CA PRO A 222 -11.63 -4.37 -12.87
C PRO A 222 -12.14 -3.23 -13.75
N VAL A 223 -11.97 -1.99 -13.31
CA VAL A 223 -12.30 -0.79 -14.09
C VAL A 223 -11.21 0.27 -13.91
N PRO A 224 -10.84 1.02 -14.97
CA PRO A 224 -9.83 2.07 -14.84
C PRO A 224 -10.35 3.29 -14.05
N ALA A 225 -9.44 4.03 -13.42
CA ALA A 225 -9.76 5.29 -12.77
C ALA A 225 -10.47 6.25 -13.73
N GLY A 226 -11.42 7.01 -13.19
CA GLY A 226 -12.29 7.90 -13.98
C GLY A 226 -13.53 7.24 -14.57
N THR A 227 -13.67 5.93 -14.43
CA THR A 227 -14.89 5.19 -14.81
C THR A 227 -15.91 5.25 -13.67
N PRO A 228 -17.21 5.48 -13.92
CA PRO A 228 -18.23 5.34 -12.89
C PRO A 228 -18.26 3.93 -12.31
N ALA A 229 -18.24 3.80 -10.99
CA ALA A 229 -18.19 2.50 -10.32
C ALA A 229 -19.41 2.21 -9.43
N GLY A 230 -20.44 3.02 -9.52
CA GLY A 230 -21.68 2.90 -8.76
C GLY A 230 -22.01 4.19 -8.01
N VAL A 231 -23.12 4.12 -7.28
CA VAL A 231 -23.59 5.23 -6.43
C VAL A 231 -23.87 4.73 -5.01
N LEU A 232 -23.72 5.59 -4.04
CA LEU A 232 -24.03 5.29 -2.64
C LEU A 232 -25.53 4.95 -2.52
N THR A 233 -25.83 3.73 -2.09
CA THR A 233 -27.21 3.27 -1.87
C THR A 233 -27.78 3.85 -0.56
N PRO A 234 -29.10 3.79 -0.33
CA PRO A 234 -29.66 4.14 0.96
C PRO A 234 -29.08 3.33 2.13
N GLU A 235 -28.89 2.03 1.93
CA GLU A 235 -28.27 1.12 2.88
C GLU A 235 -26.80 1.48 3.12
N GLY A 236 -26.07 1.78 2.03
CA GLY A 236 -24.69 2.23 2.09
C GLY A 236 -24.52 3.54 2.83
N ALA A 237 -25.43 4.50 2.63
CA ALA A 237 -25.43 5.76 3.35
C ALA A 237 -25.65 5.55 4.86
N ALA A 238 -26.57 4.65 5.25
CA ALA A 238 -26.83 4.30 6.65
C ALA A 238 -25.64 3.55 7.28
N LEU A 239 -24.91 2.71 6.51
CA LEU A 239 -23.69 2.04 6.96
C LEU A 239 -22.55 3.04 7.20
N LEU A 240 -22.37 4.03 6.33
CA LEU A 240 -21.31 5.03 6.47
C LEU A 240 -21.64 6.06 7.55
N ASP A 241 -22.89 6.53 7.59
CA ASP A 241 -23.37 7.53 8.52
C ASP A 241 -24.61 7.06 9.31
N PRO A 242 -24.42 6.37 10.43
CA PRO A 242 -25.54 5.91 11.27
C PRO A 242 -26.43 7.05 11.84
N SER A 243 -25.98 8.32 11.79
CA SER A 243 -26.79 9.45 12.20
C SER A 243 -27.91 9.78 11.19
N GLY A 244 -27.83 9.27 9.96
CA GLY A 244 -28.82 9.46 8.91
C GLY A 244 -28.77 10.81 8.19
N ASP A 245 -27.73 11.62 8.42
CA ASP A 245 -27.59 12.92 7.74
C ASP A 245 -27.17 12.77 6.27
N LEU A 246 -26.33 11.78 5.97
CA LEU A 246 -25.77 11.60 4.63
C LEU A 246 -26.82 11.07 3.65
N GLN A 247 -26.99 11.78 2.56
CA GLN A 247 -27.95 11.41 1.52
C GLN A 247 -27.37 10.38 0.55
N PRO A 248 -28.17 9.39 0.07
CA PRO A 248 -27.74 8.46 -0.97
C PRO A 248 -27.63 9.14 -2.34
N GLY A 249 -27.15 8.38 -3.36
CA GLY A 249 -27.04 8.85 -4.73
C GLY A 249 -25.71 9.54 -5.05
N ILE A 250 -24.77 9.55 -4.10
CA ILE A 250 -23.42 10.11 -4.30
C ILE A 250 -22.63 9.15 -5.22
N PRO A 251 -22.02 9.63 -6.33
CA PRO A 251 -21.20 8.79 -7.20
C PRO A 251 -19.94 8.31 -6.48
N LEU A 252 -19.59 7.04 -6.67
CA LEU A 252 -18.34 6.47 -6.19
C LEU A 252 -17.34 6.28 -7.34
N ALA A 253 -16.08 6.65 -7.05
CA ALA A 253 -14.95 6.25 -7.85
C ALA A 253 -14.66 4.75 -7.65
N PRO A 254 -13.99 4.07 -8.59
CA PRO A 254 -13.46 2.74 -8.34
C PRO A 254 -12.58 2.76 -7.09
N CYS A 255 -12.75 1.78 -6.21
CA CYS A 255 -11.88 1.64 -5.05
C CYS A 255 -10.48 1.22 -5.49
N GLU A 256 -9.45 1.78 -4.88
CA GLU A 256 -8.06 1.54 -5.26
C GLU A 256 -7.21 1.13 -4.05
N GLY A 257 -6.04 0.57 -4.33
CA GLY A 257 -5.02 0.30 -3.33
C GLY A 257 -4.25 1.56 -2.92
N ASP A 258 -3.72 1.55 -1.71
CA ASP A 258 -2.90 2.64 -1.15
C ASP A 258 -1.66 2.95 -2.01
N ALA A 259 -1.05 1.94 -2.62
CA ALA A 259 0.08 2.10 -3.52
C ALA A 259 -0.30 2.87 -4.80
N GLY A 260 -1.41 2.49 -5.46
CA GLY A 260 -1.90 3.16 -6.67
C GLY A 260 -2.37 4.60 -6.42
N THR A 261 -3.07 4.85 -5.32
CA THR A 261 -3.45 6.20 -4.91
C THR A 261 -2.25 7.05 -4.53
N GLY A 262 -1.22 6.45 -3.90
CA GLY A 262 0.07 7.10 -3.62
C GLY A 262 0.80 7.52 -4.90
N MET A 263 0.79 6.69 -5.94
CA MET A 263 1.33 7.07 -7.26
C MET A 263 0.58 8.26 -7.88
N THR A 264 -0.74 8.26 -7.76
CA THR A 264 -1.58 9.36 -8.24
C THR A 264 -1.31 10.65 -7.47
N ALA A 265 -1.25 10.59 -6.15
CA ALA A 265 -1.00 11.73 -5.28
C ALA A 265 0.39 12.37 -5.52
N THR A 266 1.38 11.57 -5.88
CA THR A 266 2.73 12.03 -6.21
C THR A 266 2.94 12.35 -7.70
N ASN A 267 1.93 12.14 -8.55
CA ASN A 267 2.00 12.27 -10.01
C ASN A 267 3.04 11.33 -10.66
N ALA A 268 3.27 10.17 -10.07
CA ALA A 268 4.20 9.13 -10.53
C ALA A 268 3.48 8.07 -11.40
N VAL A 269 2.64 8.48 -12.34
CA VAL A 269 1.78 7.60 -13.16
C VAL A 269 2.15 7.56 -14.63
N ARG A 270 3.25 8.23 -15.02
CA ARG A 270 3.72 8.30 -16.42
C ARG A 270 4.86 7.33 -16.65
N LEU A 271 4.98 6.81 -17.86
CA LEU A 271 6.14 6.03 -18.28
C LEU A 271 7.45 6.73 -17.94
N GLY A 272 8.42 6.00 -17.45
CA GLY A 272 9.72 6.50 -17.02
C GLY A 272 9.71 7.25 -15.69
N THR A 273 8.59 7.30 -14.97
CA THR A 273 8.54 7.84 -13.61
C THR A 273 8.32 6.74 -12.59
N GLY A 274 8.71 7.01 -11.36
CA GLY A 274 8.45 6.09 -10.25
C GLY A 274 8.09 6.83 -8.96
N ASN A 275 7.48 6.08 -8.06
CA ASN A 275 7.14 6.49 -6.70
C ASN A 275 7.97 5.67 -5.71
N VAL A 276 8.50 6.31 -4.68
CA VAL A 276 9.17 5.62 -3.55
C VAL A 276 8.49 6.01 -2.26
N SER A 277 7.99 5.01 -1.55
CA SER A 277 7.52 5.16 -0.17
C SER A 277 8.54 4.55 0.78
N ALA A 278 9.04 5.32 1.75
CA ALA A 278 10.02 4.84 2.72
C ALA A 278 9.63 5.23 4.15
N GLY A 279 9.29 4.20 4.91
CA GLY A 279 8.93 4.26 6.32
C GLY A 279 9.59 3.10 7.07
N THR A 280 8.85 2.33 7.86
CA THR A 280 9.34 1.10 8.51
C THR A 280 9.85 0.09 7.46
N SER A 281 9.09 -0.08 6.39
CA SER A 281 9.45 -0.76 5.14
C SER A 281 9.60 0.27 4.03
N ASP A 282 10.11 -0.15 2.87
CA ASP A 282 10.11 0.68 1.68
C ASP A 282 9.67 -0.10 0.43
N PHE A 283 9.17 0.64 -0.54
CA PHE A 283 8.90 0.10 -1.86
C PHE A 283 9.11 1.18 -2.93
N ALA A 284 9.46 0.73 -4.13
CA ALA A 284 9.51 1.55 -5.32
C ALA A 284 8.57 0.97 -6.38
N MET A 285 7.82 1.84 -7.05
CA MET A 285 6.90 1.49 -8.13
C MET A 285 7.30 2.26 -9.38
N LEU A 286 7.75 1.58 -10.42
CA LEU A 286 8.23 2.16 -11.67
C LEU A 286 7.21 1.89 -12.78
N VAL A 287 6.71 2.95 -13.41
CA VAL A 287 5.78 2.83 -14.54
C VAL A 287 6.56 2.45 -15.78
N THR A 288 6.21 1.32 -16.40
CA THR A 288 6.92 0.76 -17.55
C THR A 288 5.95 0.12 -18.55
N ASP A 289 6.30 0.14 -19.81
CA ASP A 289 5.63 -0.63 -20.86
C ASP A 289 6.46 -1.84 -21.31
N ARG A 290 7.60 -2.10 -20.65
CA ARG A 290 8.46 -3.21 -20.98
C ARG A 290 7.90 -4.54 -20.54
N GLU A 291 8.10 -5.54 -21.38
CA GLU A 291 7.98 -6.94 -21.01
C GLU A 291 9.28 -7.35 -20.30
N MET A 292 9.16 -8.03 -19.19
CA MET A 292 10.30 -8.40 -18.36
C MET A 292 10.30 -9.90 -18.09
N ALA A 293 11.50 -10.44 -17.84
CA ALA A 293 11.62 -11.79 -17.30
C ALA A 293 10.97 -11.89 -15.91
N VAL A 294 10.65 -13.10 -15.49
CA VAL A 294 10.10 -13.34 -14.16
C VAL A 294 11.21 -13.20 -13.11
N HIS A 295 11.04 -12.23 -12.23
CA HIS A 295 11.90 -12.01 -11.06
C HIS A 295 11.06 -12.12 -9.80
N ARG A 296 11.49 -12.92 -8.84
CA ARG A 296 10.79 -13.05 -7.55
C ARG A 296 10.84 -11.79 -6.70
N GLU A 297 11.79 -10.89 -7.01
CA GLU A 297 12.00 -9.60 -6.35
C GLU A 297 11.09 -8.50 -6.90
N ILE A 298 10.43 -8.76 -8.03
CA ILE A 298 9.63 -7.76 -8.76
C ILE A 298 8.19 -8.24 -8.87
N ASP A 299 7.28 -7.41 -8.38
CA ASP A 299 5.85 -7.63 -8.55
C ASP A 299 5.32 -6.75 -9.67
N MET A 300 4.60 -7.35 -10.60
CA MET A 300 3.96 -6.62 -11.69
C MET A 300 2.51 -6.28 -11.31
N VAL A 301 2.26 -5.00 -11.10
CA VAL A 301 0.94 -4.43 -10.84
C VAL A 301 0.60 -3.38 -11.90
N THR A 302 -0.43 -2.57 -11.69
CA THR A 302 -0.77 -1.48 -12.62
C THR A 302 -0.98 -0.15 -11.88
N THR A 303 -0.85 0.96 -12.63
CA THR A 303 -1.40 2.24 -12.19
C THR A 303 -2.93 2.15 -12.14
N PRO A 304 -3.63 3.09 -11.46
CA PRO A 304 -5.10 3.17 -11.52
C PRO A 304 -5.70 3.35 -12.91
N SER A 305 -4.89 3.67 -13.92
CA SER A 305 -5.31 3.74 -15.34
C SER A 305 -4.95 2.49 -16.16
N GLY A 306 -4.37 1.45 -15.53
CA GLY A 306 -4.05 0.18 -16.19
C GLY A 306 -2.66 0.14 -16.87
N ILE A 307 -1.81 1.15 -16.70
CA ILE A 307 -0.44 1.10 -17.21
C ILE A 307 0.39 0.18 -16.30
N PRO A 308 1.18 -0.76 -16.85
CA PRO A 308 1.98 -1.66 -16.03
C PRO A 308 3.00 -0.94 -15.13
N VAL A 309 3.18 -1.48 -13.96
CA VAL A 309 4.10 -1.00 -12.92
C VAL A 309 4.92 -2.15 -12.39
N ALA A 310 6.23 -1.99 -12.40
CA ALA A 310 7.16 -2.88 -11.72
C ALA A 310 7.39 -2.38 -10.29
N MET A 311 7.05 -3.20 -9.31
CA MET A 311 7.16 -2.88 -7.89
C MET A 311 8.27 -3.70 -7.24
N VAL A 312 9.17 -3.03 -6.54
CA VAL A 312 10.12 -3.63 -5.60
C VAL A 312 9.60 -3.35 -4.19
N HIS A 313 9.44 -4.36 -3.37
CA HIS A 313 9.01 -4.20 -1.99
C HIS A 313 10.04 -4.81 -1.04
N CYS A 314 10.49 -4.02 -0.05
CA CYS A 314 11.43 -4.41 0.98
C CYS A 314 10.81 -4.26 2.36
N ASN A 315 11.08 -5.24 3.21
CA ASN A 315 10.53 -5.25 4.57
C ASN A 315 11.27 -4.34 5.56
N ASN A 316 12.50 -3.95 5.23
CA ASN A 316 13.38 -3.26 6.16
C ASN A 316 13.85 -1.92 5.58
N CYS A 317 13.50 -0.82 6.25
CA CYS A 317 14.00 0.52 5.91
C CYS A 317 14.41 1.29 7.17
N THR A 318 13.49 2.01 7.87
CA THR A 318 13.88 2.90 8.96
C THR A 318 13.92 2.26 10.35
N SER A 319 13.55 1.00 10.51
CA SER A 319 13.47 0.35 11.83
C SER A 319 14.81 0.38 12.58
N ASP A 320 15.92 0.09 11.89
CA ASP A 320 17.25 0.15 12.47
C ASP A 320 17.69 1.59 12.81
N ILE A 321 17.37 2.54 11.93
CA ILE A 321 17.62 3.97 12.19
C ILE A 321 16.86 4.42 13.43
N ASN A 322 15.61 4.01 13.61
CA ASN A 322 14.79 4.35 14.77
C ASN A 322 15.44 3.84 16.06
N ALA A 323 15.94 2.59 16.06
CA ALA A 323 16.64 2.03 17.22
C ALA A 323 17.89 2.83 17.59
N TRP A 324 18.69 3.25 16.61
CA TRP A 324 19.85 4.09 16.84
C TRP A 324 19.47 5.50 17.33
N VAL A 325 18.40 6.10 16.78
CA VAL A 325 17.91 7.40 17.25
C VAL A 325 17.46 7.29 18.70
N SER A 326 16.74 6.24 19.08
CA SER A 326 16.34 6.00 20.48
C SER A 326 17.54 5.86 21.41
N LEU A 327 18.61 5.17 20.97
CA LEU A 327 19.85 5.09 21.75
C LEU A 327 20.50 6.47 21.95
N PHE A 328 20.53 7.32 20.94
CA PHE A 328 21.04 8.70 21.07
C PHE A 328 20.13 9.57 21.95
N GLU A 329 18.82 9.32 21.97
CA GLU A 329 17.85 9.96 22.85
C GLU A 329 18.14 9.61 24.31
N GLU A 330 18.27 8.32 24.64
CA GLU A 330 18.67 7.84 25.97
C GLU A 330 20.01 8.44 26.44
N PHE A 331 20.99 8.51 25.53
CA PHE A 331 22.26 9.15 25.82
C PHE A 331 22.11 10.64 26.15
N ALA A 332 21.32 11.37 25.34
CA ALA A 332 21.07 12.80 25.57
C ALA A 332 20.37 13.05 26.92
N GLU A 333 19.42 12.20 27.29
CA GLU A 333 18.77 12.23 28.60
C GLU A 333 19.76 11.97 29.73
N ALA A 334 20.61 10.95 29.60
CA ALA A 334 21.58 10.56 30.61
C ALA A 334 22.59 11.65 30.92
N ILE A 335 22.96 12.50 29.94
CA ILE A 335 23.87 13.66 30.14
C ILE A 335 23.13 14.95 30.50
N GLY A 336 21.79 14.90 30.74
CA GLY A 336 21.00 16.07 31.12
C GLY A 336 20.72 17.06 29.98
N ALA A 337 20.79 16.62 28.73
CA ALA A 337 20.54 17.42 27.53
C ALA A 337 19.42 16.80 26.63
N PRO A 338 18.22 16.50 27.17
CA PRO A 338 17.15 15.86 26.41
C PRO A 338 16.76 16.70 25.20
N GLN A 339 16.45 16.03 24.12
CA GLN A 339 16.03 16.65 22.85
C GLN A 339 14.65 16.16 22.45
N GLU A 340 13.88 17.01 21.77
CA GLU A 340 12.65 16.56 21.13
C GLU A 340 12.99 15.57 20.01
N PRO A 341 12.27 14.42 19.89
CA PRO A 341 12.56 13.38 18.88
C PRO A 341 12.72 13.93 17.48
N GLY A 342 11.84 14.82 17.03
CA GLY A 342 11.90 15.43 15.70
C GLY A 342 13.16 16.28 15.44
N LYS A 343 13.69 16.94 16.47
CA LYS A 343 14.95 17.70 16.36
C LYS A 343 16.15 16.75 16.28
N LEU A 344 16.14 15.68 17.05
CA LEU A 344 17.21 14.69 17.05
C LEU A 344 17.30 13.99 15.69
N TYR A 345 16.18 13.53 15.13
CA TYR A 345 16.14 13.01 13.76
C TYR A 345 16.72 14.00 12.74
N THR A 346 16.27 15.24 12.78
CA THR A 346 16.75 16.28 11.84
C THR A 346 18.25 16.50 11.95
N LEU A 347 18.80 16.51 13.18
CA LEU A 347 20.23 16.68 13.43
C LEU A 347 21.01 15.48 12.87
N LEU A 348 20.63 14.27 13.25
CA LEU A 348 21.32 13.04 12.86
C LEU A 348 21.30 12.82 11.34
N PHE A 349 20.14 13.04 10.71
CA PHE A 349 20.02 12.95 9.25
C PHE A 349 20.89 14.00 8.53
N ARG A 350 20.96 15.23 9.03
CA ARG A 350 21.86 16.25 8.45
C ARG A 350 23.32 15.88 8.63
N LYS A 351 23.70 15.30 9.77
CA LYS A 351 25.06 14.81 10.02
C LYS A 351 25.49 13.76 9.00
N ALA A 352 24.59 12.93 8.51
CA ALA A 352 24.90 11.97 7.44
C ALA A 352 25.45 12.62 6.16
N LEU A 353 25.08 13.87 5.86
CA LEU A 353 25.59 14.59 4.69
C LEU A 353 27.05 15.05 4.85
N GLU A 354 27.56 15.11 6.08
CA GLU A 354 28.97 15.44 6.41
C GLU A 354 29.87 14.20 6.31
N GLY A 355 29.28 12.99 6.27
CA GLY A 355 30.02 11.73 6.15
C GLY A 355 30.63 11.54 4.77
N SER A 356 31.67 10.70 4.73
CA SER A 356 32.30 10.25 3.47
C SER A 356 31.29 9.54 2.56
N PRO A 357 31.39 9.65 1.24
CA PRO A 357 30.42 9.02 0.31
C PRO A 357 30.23 7.51 0.52
N ASP A 358 31.28 6.81 0.91
CA ASP A 358 31.33 5.38 1.21
C ASP A 358 31.02 5.02 2.68
N GLY A 359 30.57 6.00 3.50
CA GLY A 359 30.36 5.79 4.93
C GLY A 359 31.65 5.64 5.73
N GLY A 360 32.83 6.00 5.18
CA GLY A 360 34.13 5.91 5.84
C GLY A 360 34.58 4.47 6.14
N GLY A 361 34.18 3.52 5.30
CA GLY A 361 34.50 2.10 5.45
C GLY A 361 33.68 1.36 6.52
N LEU A 362 32.55 1.95 6.97
CA LEU A 362 31.57 1.28 7.81
C LEU A 362 30.57 0.50 6.93
N VAL A 363 30.15 -0.67 7.39
CA VAL A 363 29.13 -1.51 6.73
C VAL A 363 28.00 -1.82 7.70
N SER A 364 26.75 -1.66 7.27
CA SER A 364 25.58 -2.01 8.05
C SER A 364 24.60 -2.83 7.20
N CYS A 365 23.96 -3.78 7.87
CA CYS A 365 22.78 -4.52 7.36
C CYS A 365 21.64 -4.25 8.33
N ASN A 366 20.58 -3.61 7.87
CA ASN A 366 19.46 -3.14 8.70
C ASN A 366 18.31 -4.14 8.85
N PHE A 367 18.55 -5.42 8.67
CA PHE A 367 17.48 -6.43 8.60
C PHE A 367 16.93 -6.77 10.00
N TYR A 368 15.84 -6.14 10.37
CA TYR A 368 15.03 -6.47 11.56
C TYR A 368 14.11 -7.66 11.34
N SER A 369 13.70 -7.90 10.09
CA SER A 369 12.88 -9.03 9.67
C SER A 369 13.51 -9.72 8.46
N GLY A 370 12.87 -10.78 7.97
CA GLY A 370 13.23 -11.37 6.68
C GLY A 370 13.16 -10.33 5.56
N GLU A 371 13.97 -10.52 4.52
CA GLU A 371 14.03 -9.62 3.37
C GLU A 371 13.85 -10.40 2.06
N PRO A 372 12.65 -10.33 1.44
CA PRO A 372 12.32 -11.11 0.25
C PRO A 372 13.26 -10.86 -0.93
N VAL A 373 13.66 -9.59 -1.14
CA VAL A 373 14.58 -9.20 -2.21
C VAL A 373 15.92 -9.93 -2.12
N LEU A 374 16.33 -10.29 -0.90
CA LEU A 374 17.59 -11.03 -0.66
C LEU A 374 17.36 -12.53 -0.35
N GLY A 375 16.12 -12.99 -0.34
CA GLY A 375 15.77 -14.37 0.03
C GLY A 375 16.04 -14.71 1.49
N LEU A 376 16.05 -13.72 2.39
CA LEU A 376 16.26 -13.90 3.82
C LEU A 376 14.94 -14.16 4.53
N ASN A 377 14.83 -15.26 5.26
CA ASN A 377 13.62 -15.59 6.04
C ASN A 377 13.61 -14.92 7.42
N GLN A 378 14.78 -14.56 7.96
CA GLN A 378 14.94 -13.93 9.27
C GLN A 378 15.93 -12.78 9.16
N GLY A 379 15.72 -11.73 9.97
CA GLY A 379 16.60 -10.59 10.06
C GLY A 379 17.51 -10.64 11.30
N ARG A 380 18.69 -10.02 11.16
CA ARG A 380 19.59 -9.66 12.27
C ARG A 380 20.33 -8.39 11.87
N PRO A 381 20.02 -7.24 12.50
CA PRO A 381 20.80 -6.03 12.29
C PRO A 381 22.26 -6.26 12.65
N LEU A 382 23.16 -5.80 11.79
CA LEU A 382 24.59 -6.01 11.93
C LEU A 382 25.33 -4.76 11.48
N MET A 383 26.28 -4.29 12.28
CA MET A 383 27.23 -3.26 11.92
C MET A 383 28.66 -3.81 12.02
N VAL A 384 29.44 -3.64 10.99
CA VAL A 384 30.83 -4.11 10.90
C VAL A 384 31.73 -2.96 10.50
N ARG A 385 32.94 -2.96 11.03
CA ARG A 385 33.99 -2.00 10.66
C ARG A 385 35.37 -2.66 10.69
N SER A 386 36.27 -2.17 9.85
CA SER A 386 37.70 -2.51 9.93
C SER A 386 38.43 -1.54 10.87
N PRO A 387 39.65 -1.91 11.36
CA PRO A 387 40.43 -1.04 12.26
C PRO A 387 40.78 0.33 11.66
N ASP A 388 40.89 0.42 10.35
CA ASP A 388 41.24 1.63 9.59
C ASP A 388 40.00 2.45 9.15
N SER A 389 38.80 1.98 9.44
CA SER A 389 37.57 2.71 9.15
C SER A 389 37.44 3.99 9.97
N GLN A 390 36.79 4.99 9.40
CA GLN A 390 36.60 6.30 10.05
C GLN A 390 35.24 6.34 10.79
N LEU A 391 35.20 5.86 12.03
CA LEU A 391 34.01 5.91 12.87
C LEU A 391 33.82 7.32 13.47
N ASN A 392 32.88 8.04 12.92
CA ASN A 392 32.38 9.31 13.43
C ASN A 392 30.88 9.40 13.17
N LEU A 393 30.18 10.37 13.78
CA LEU A 393 28.73 10.49 13.70
C LEU A 393 28.23 10.67 12.28
N GLY A 394 28.95 11.42 11.44
CA GLY A 394 28.57 11.63 10.02
C GLY A 394 28.61 10.34 9.21
N ASN A 395 29.73 9.61 9.30
CA ASN A 395 29.90 8.32 8.62
C ASN A 395 28.94 7.27 9.14
N PHE A 396 28.76 7.20 10.47
CA PHE A 396 27.79 6.31 11.10
C PHE A 396 26.39 6.51 10.54
N MET A 397 25.87 7.72 10.62
CA MET A 397 24.51 8.03 10.13
C MET A 397 24.38 7.83 8.61
N ARG A 398 25.40 8.19 7.85
CA ARG A 398 25.39 7.97 6.40
C ARG A 398 25.28 6.49 6.04
N THR A 399 26.07 5.65 6.73
CA THR A 399 26.04 4.19 6.55
C THR A 399 24.64 3.62 6.81
N HIS A 400 23.99 4.05 7.91
CA HIS A 400 22.62 3.58 8.21
C HIS A 400 21.58 4.09 7.21
N LEU A 401 21.70 5.33 6.69
CA LEU A 401 20.83 5.82 5.64
C LEU A 401 21.03 5.08 4.30
N LEU A 402 22.27 4.72 3.95
CA LEU A 402 22.55 3.91 2.77
C LEU A 402 22.04 2.47 2.94
N SER A 403 22.24 1.88 4.12
CA SER A 403 21.75 0.53 4.44
C SER A 403 20.23 0.44 4.36
N ALA A 404 19.51 1.48 4.79
CA ALA A 404 18.06 1.54 4.73
C ALA A 404 17.48 1.40 3.31
N LEU A 405 18.25 1.79 2.28
CA LEU A 405 17.85 1.72 0.88
C LEU A 405 18.56 0.60 0.10
N ALA A 406 19.41 -0.20 0.76
CA ALA A 406 20.28 -1.15 0.05
C ALA A 406 19.49 -2.28 -0.64
N ALA A 407 18.49 -2.86 0.02
CA ALA A 407 17.63 -3.88 -0.56
C ALA A 407 16.80 -3.31 -1.73
N LEU A 408 16.23 -2.12 -1.55
CA LEU A 408 15.50 -1.42 -2.60
C LEU A 408 16.39 -1.14 -3.83
N LYS A 409 17.65 -0.75 -3.60
CA LYS A 409 18.63 -0.53 -4.66
C LYS A 409 18.90 -1.79 -5.49
N ILE A 410 18.96 -2.96 -4.87
CA ILE A 410 19.14 -4.24 -5.58
C ILE A 410 17.98 -4.48 -6.54
N GLY A 411 16.75 -4.31 -6.08
CA GLY A 411 15.57 -4.42 -6.94
C GLY A 411 15.53 -3.37 -8.06
N LEU A 412 15.91 -2.12 -7.76
CA LEU A 412 16.03 -1.08 -8.78
C LEU A 412 17.10 -1.41 -9.84
N ASP A 413 18.21 -2.06 -9.45
CA ASP A 413 19.24 -2.49 -10.41
C ASP A 413 18.75 -3.63 -11.31
N ILE A 414 17.91 -4.54 -10.80
CA ILE A 414 17.24 -5.52 -11.66
C ILE A 414 16.43 -4.77 -12.73
N LEU A 415 15.59 -3.83 -12.34
CA LEU A 415 14.74 -3.09 -13.28
C LEU A 415 15.56 -2.24 -14.27
N THR A 416 16.47 -1.42 -13.78
CA THR A 416 17.13 -0.42 -14.64
C THR A 416 18.32 -0.98 -15.41
N ARG A 417 19.09 -1.95 -14.82
CA ARG A 417 20.31 -2.48 -15.43
C ARG A 417 20.10 -3.79 -16.15
N GLN A 418 19.29 -4.71 -15.63
CA GLN A 418 19.02 -6.01 -16.28
C GLN A 418 17.89 -5.87 -17.29
N GLU A 419 16.72 -5.41 -16.84
CA GLU A 419 15.50 -5.29 -17.66
C GLU A 419 15.46 -4.01 -18.50
N LYS A 420 16.39 -3.06 -18.30
CA LYS A 420 16.50 -1.81 -19.05
C LYS A 420 15.22 -0.95 -18.98
N VAL A 421 14.52 -1.01 -17.85
CA VAL A 421 13.40 -0.10 -17.60
C VAL A 421 13.94 1.33 -17.55
N GLU A 422 13.36 2.20 -18.36
CA GLU A 422 13.71 3.61 -18.34
C GLU A 422 13.17 4.25 -17.06
N LEU A 423 14.04 4.97 -16.34
CA LEU A 423 13.69 5.72 -15.15
C LEU A 423 14.28 7.12 -15.25
N THR A 424 13.44 8.13 -15.36
CA THR A 424 13.85 9.54 -15.53
C THR A 424 13.70 10.36 -14.25
N LYS A 425 12.79 9.94 -13.35
CA LYS A 425 12.50 10.65 -12.10
C LYS A 425 11.80 9.77 -11.09
N LEU A 426 12.14 9.95 -9.81
CA LEU A 426 11.44 9.39 -8.66
C LEU A 426 10.73 10.48 -7.84
N TYR A 427 9.52 10.16 -7.40
CA TYR A 427 8.76 10.95 -6.43
C TYR A 427 8.74 10.20 -5.11
N ALA A 428 9.25 10.84 -4.05
CA ALA A 428 9.52 10.20 -2.78
C ALA A 428 8.64 10.74 -1.66
N HIS A 429 8.13 9.84 -0.82
CA HIS A 429 7.37 10.20 0.37
C HIS A 429 7.63 9.21 1.52
N GLY A 430 7.10 9.51 2.70
CA GLY A 430 7.31 8.71 3.91
C GLY A 430 8.28 9.33 4.90
N GLY A 431 8.45 8.64 6.03
CA GLY A 431 9.23 9.13 7.17
C GLY A 431 10.68 9.44 6.86
N PHE A 432 11.32 8.61 6.03
CA PHE A 432 12.70 8.76 5.59
C PHE A 432 12.99 10.09 4.89
N PHE A 433 12.00 10.66 4.22
CA PHE A 433 12.13 11.91 3.44
C PHE A 433 11.71 13.18 4.19
N LYS A 434 11.28 13.08 5.45
CA LYS A 434 10.82 14.24 6.24
C LYS A 434 11.91 15.30 6.47
N THR A 435 13.18 14.88 6.67
CA THR A 435 14.29 15.82 6.78
C THR A 435 14.64 16.33 5.39
N LYS A 436 14.18 17.54 5.09
CA LYS A 436 14.29 18.17 3.76
C LYS A 436 15.70 18.08 3.17
N GLY A 437 15.81 17.48 1.99
CA GLY A 437 17.02 17.40 1.19
C GLY A 437 18.02 16.32 1.61
N VAL A 438 17.78 15.56 2.68
CA VAL A 438 18.69 14.47 3.09
C VAL A 438 18.29 13.15 2.42
N GLY A 439 17.13 12.61 2.74
CA GLY A 439 16.66 11.34 2.17
C GLY A 439 16.63 11.40 0.63
N GLN A 440 16.18 12.52 0.07
CA GLN A 440 16.15 12.73 -1.39
C GLN A 440 17.55 12.62 -2.02
N ARG A 441 18.59 13.19 -1.40
CA ARG A 441 19.97 13.10 -1.91
C ARG A 441 20.53 11.69 -1.82
N ILE A 442 20.27 10.99 -0.71
CA ILE A 442 20.71 9.59 -0.54
C ILE A 442 20.02 8.71 -1.58
N MET A 443 18.71 8.87 -1.77
CA MET A 443 17.95 8.10 -2.75
C MET A 443 18.37 8.45 -4.20
N ALA A 444 18.60 9.72 -4.51
CA ALA A 444 19.07 10.13 -5.83
C ALA A 444 20.45 9.55 -6.16
N ALA A 445 21.36 9.50 -5.18
CA ALA A 445 22.66 8.86 -5.35
C ALA A 445 22.54 7.33 -5.52
N ALA A 446 21.59 6.68 -4.85
CA ALA A 446 21.34 5.25 -4.99
C ALA A 446 20.71 4.90 -6.34
N ALA A 447 19.71 5.69 -6.78
CA ALA A 447 18.94 5.41 -8.00
C ALA A 447 19.56 5.99 -9.29
N ASP A 448 20.51 6.92 -9.17
CA ASP A 448 21.13 7.68 -10.27
C ASP A 448 20.09 8.49 -11.10
N VAL A 449 19.05 9.00 -10.43
CA VAL A 449 18.01 9.84 -11.06
C VAL A 449 17.57 10.96 -10.10
N PRO A 450 16.99 12.06 -10.61
CA PRO A 450 16.38 13.09 -9.77
C PRO A 450 15.28 12.55 -8.87
N VAL A 451 15.31 12.96 -7.58
CA VAL A 451 14.30 12.60 -6.57
C VAL A 451 13.67 13.88 -5.99
N SER A 452 12.34 13.93 -5.94
CA SER A 452 11.59 15.08 -5.41
C SER A 452 10.52 14.65 -4.40
#